data_e79c1741587e21ec891b07b2ecb4e5b2
#
_entry.id   e79c1741587e21ec891b07b2ecb4e5b2
#
_cell.length_a   1.000
_cell.length_b   1.000
_cell.length_c   1.000
_cell.angle_alpha   90.00
_cell.angle_beta   90.00
_cell.angle_gamma   90.00
#
_symmetry.space_group_name_H-M   'P 1'
#
loop_
_entity.id
_entity.type
_entity.pdbx_description
1 polymer ?
#
loop_
_entity_poly.entity_id
_entity_poly.type
_entity_poly.pdbx_seq_one_letter_code
_entity_poly.pdbx_strand_id
1 'polypeptide(L)'
;EKLLAYEYDLYNKIEFDMNNVGESFRKRKVMKPFEFIFDNVDSTSEEKPFIPIFLTESFSRYYYNKNPKHSKEIIEATKVAGVKNESVSQFLGDMYQSTNIYHNYVSAFGKSFVSPLSDFGPLSYKYFLLDSAILDQKYKCFKIAFLPRRKGELTFEGEMWVHDTTFAIKEIEATIGADANINWINGFTVKHTYDQAEDEVWM
;
A
#
# COMPACT_ATOMS: atom_id res chain seq x y z
N GLU A 1 -2.26 -23.82 0.40
CA GLU A 1 -2.85 -23.45 1.73
C GLU A 1 -2.74 -24.65 2.67
N LYS A 2 -1.78 -24.61 3.61
CA LYS A 2 -1.56 -25.69 4.57
C LYS A 2 -2.38 -25.50 5.85
N LEU A 3 -2.79 -24.27 6.19
CA LEU A 3 -3.48 -23.98 7.44
C LEU A 3 -5.00 -24.25 7.34
N LEU A 4 -5.54 -24.85 8.40
CA LEU A 4 -6.97 -25.07 8.58
C LEU A 4 -7.67 -23.86 9.18
N ALA A 5 -6.99 -23.15 10.07
CA ALA A 5 -7.43 -21.90 10.68
C ALA A 5 -6.22 -21.05 11.04
N TYR A 6 -6.40 -19.73 11.03
CA TYR A 6 -5.38 -18.77 11.49
C TYR A 6 -6.02 -17.49 11.95
N GLU A 7 -5.30 -16.76 12.78
CA GLU A 7 -5.60 -15.38 13.15
C GLU A 7 -4.33 -14.54 13.06
N TYR A 8 -4.50 -13.25 12.76
CA TYR A 8 -3.41 -12.27 12.80
C TYR A 8 -3.94 -10.88 13.10
N ASP A 9 -3.05 -10.07 13.64
CA ASP A 9 -3.29 -8.65 13.84
C ASP A 9 -2.93 -7.89 12.57
N LEU A 10 -3.82 -7.00 12.13
CA LEU A 10 -3.66 -6.18 10.94
C LEU A 10 -3.64 -4.71 11.32
N TYR A 11 -2.56 -4.03 11.01
CA TYR A 11 -2.45 -2.59 11.11
C TYR A 11 -2.48 -1.98 9.71
N ASN A 12 -3.42 -1.08 9.48
CA ASN A 12 -3.51 -0.31 8.25
C ASN A 12 -3.30 1.18 8.55
N LYS A 13 -2.45 1.81 7.76
CA LYS A 13 -2.28 3.27 7.72
C LYS A 13 -2.49 3.75 6.29
N ILE A 14 -3.38 4.73 6.12
CA ILE A 14 -3.61 5.39 4.84
C ILE A 14 -3.40 6.87 5.05
N GLU A 15 -2.51 7.45 4.25
CA GLU A 15 -2.16 8.86 4.29
C GLU A 15 -2.34 9.47 2.90
N PHE A 16 -2.99 10.61 2.87
CA PHE A 16 -3.17 11.41 1.65
C PHE A 16 -2.44 12.72 1.79
N ASP A 17 -1.54 12.93 0.88
CA ASP A 17 -0.72 14.12 0.82
C ASP A 17 -1.10 14.99 -0.38
N MET A 18 -1.12 16.28 -0.17
CA MET A 18 -1.31 17.24 -1.25
C MET A 18 0.04 17.81 -1.65
N ASN A 19 0.44 17.56 -2.89
CA ASN A 19 1.65 18.10 -3.49
C ASN A 19 1.36 19.42 -4.23
N ASN A 20 2.42 20.21 -4.55
CA ASN A 20 2.33 21.46 -5.28
C ASN A 20 1.55 22.58 -4.58
N VAL A 21 1.68 22.67 -3.28
CA VAL A 21 1.04 23.71 -2.48
C VAL A 21 1.86 25.00 -2.54
N GLY A 22 1.78 25.70 -3.66
CA GLY A 22 2.42 27.01 -3.83
C GLY A 22 1.65 28.14 -3.15
N GLU A 23 2.31 29.30 -2.96
CA GLU A 23 1.69 30.49 -2.34
C GLU A 23 0.41 30.97 -3.07
N SER A 24 0.32 30.76 -4.37
CA SER A 24 -0.88 31.09 -5.16
C SER A 24 -2.08 30.19 -4.79
N PHE A 25 -1.83 28.98 -4.35
CA PHE A 25 -2.84 28.03 -3.90
C PHE A 25 -3.36 28.41 -2.49
N ARG A 26 -2.44 28.82 -1.60
CA ARG A 26 -2.78 29.32 -0.24
C ARG A 26 -3.77 30.49 -0.28
N LYS A 27 -3.66 31.37 -1.27
CA LYS A 27 -4.49 32.60 -1.41
C LYS A 27 -5.89 32.36 -1.96
N ARG A 28 -6.24 31.14 -2.36
CA ARG A 28 -7.58 30.83 -2.88
C ARG A 28 -8.62 30.81 -1.77
N LYS A 29 -9.76 31.49 -1.97
CA LYS A 29 -10.85 31.55 -0.98
C LYS A 29 -11.33 30.20 -0.48
N VAL A 30 -11.23 29.15 -1.32
CA VAL A 30 -11.58 27.76 -1.00
C VAL A 30 -10.64 27.15 0.05
N MET A 31 -9.42 27.70 0.21
CA MET A 31 -8.43 27.20 1.14
C MET A 31 -8.46 27.86 2.53
N LYS A 32 -9.25 28.92 2.72
CA LYS A 32 -9.39 29.58 4.04
C LYS A 32 -9.74 28.62 5.19
N PRO A 33 -10.65 27.63 5.03
CA PRO A 33 -10.94 26.67 6.09
C PRO A 33 -9.78 25.74 6.43
N PHE A 34 -8.73 25.73 5.61
CA PHE A 34 -7.58 24.83 5.71
C PHE A 34 -6.29 25.56 6.08
N GLU A 35 -6.35 26.84 6.45
CA GLU A 35 -5.16 27.61 6.83
C GLU A 35 -4.33 26.94 7.92
N PHE A 36 -4.97 26.29 8.89
CA PHE A 36 -4.29 25.57 9.96
C PHE A 36 -3.41 24.38 9.48
N ILE A 37 -3.67 23.85 8.29
CA ILE A 37 -2.89 22.76 7.70
C ILE A 37 -1.53 23.28 7.21
N PHE A 38 -1.48 24.56 6.77
CA PHE A 38 -0.26 25.18 6.26
C PHE A 38 0.76 25.49 7.36
N ASP A 39 0.33 25.50 8.63
CA ASP A 39 1.22 25.67 9.78
C ASP A 39 2.02 24.41 10.12
N ASN A 40 1.62 23.26 9.56
CA ASN A 40 2.24 21.95 9.76
C ASN A 40 2.87 21.39 8.48
N VAL A 41 3.40 22.23 7.62
CA VAL A 41 4.12 21.78 6.41
C VAL A 41 5.37 21.05 6.83
N ASP A 42 5.46 19.77 6.52
CA ASP A 42 6.69 19.01 6.69
C ASP A 42 7.70 19.43 5.62
N SER A 43 8.70 20.20 6.03
CA SER A 43 9.78 20.66 5.18
C SER A 43 11.04 19.78 5.25
N THR A 44 10.93 18.60 5.88
CA THR A 44 12.08 17.72 6.08
C THR A 44 12.40 16.84 4.86
N SER A 45 11.50 16.75 3.88
CA SER A 45 11.79 16.08 2.61
C SER A 45 12.42 17.05 1.62
N GLU A 46 13.59 16.72 1.10
CA GLU A 46 14.35 17.54 0.16
C GLU A 46 13.65 17.78 -1.20
N GLU A 47 12.58 17.06 -1.52
CA GLU A 47 12.04 17.06 -2.90
C GLU A 47 10.84 17.97 -3.16
N LYS A 48 9.98 18.28 -2.26
CA LYS A 48 8.92 19.34 -2.34
C LYS A 48 8.04 19.28 -1.10
N PRO A 49 7.66 20.42 -0.51
CA PRO A 49 6.77 20.42 0.63
C PRO A 49 5.42 19.79 0.27
N PHE A 50 5.00 18.80 1.02
CA PHE A 50 3.67 18.22 0.95
C PHE A 50 2.88 18.57 2.22
N ILE A 51 1.57 18.52 2.12
CA ILE A 51 0.67 18.73 3.25
C ILE A 51 -0.15 17.47 3.44
N PRO A 52 -0.02 16.78 4.59
CA PRO A 52 -0.90 15.67 4.91
C PRO A 52 -2.33 16.21 5.13
N ILE A 53 -3.25 15.87 4.24
CA ILE A 53 -4.64 16.32 4.33
C ILE A 53 -5.53 15.35 5.06
N PHE A 54 -5.16 14.10 5.08
CA PHE A 54 -5.93 13.05 5.71
C PHE A 54 -5.06 11.87 6.10
N LEU A 55 -5.26 11.37 7.30
CA LEU A 55 -4.62 10.19 7.84
C LEU A 55 -5.69 9.31 8.48
N THR A 56 -5.70 8.05 8.14
CA THR A 56 -6.45 7.05 8.87
C THR A 56 -5.54 5.91 9.29
N GLU A 57 -5.71 5.48 10.51
CA GLU A 57 -5.05 4.32 11.09
C GLU A 57 -6.12 3.39 11.62
N SER A 58 -5.99 2.12 11.34
CA SER A 58 -6.86 1.09 11.92
C SER A 58 -6.04 -0.09 12.40
N PHE A 59 -6.45 -0.63 13.52
CA PHE A 59 -5.95 -1.88 14.06
C PHE A 59 -7.11 -2.85 14.10
N SER A 60 -6.96 -4.01 13.46
CA SER A 60 -7.97 -5.05 13.40
C SER A 60 -7.37 -6.43 13.61
N ARG A 61 -8.20 -7.36 14.03
CA ARG A 61 -7.86 -8.77 14.13
C ARG A 61 -8.63 -9.56 13.09
N TYR A 62 -7.90 -10.28 12.28
CA TYR A 62 -8.45 -11.10 11.21
C TYR A 62 -8.43 -12.57 11.60
N TYR A 63 -9.56 -13.24 11.38
CA TYR A 63 -9.77 -14.67 11.63
C TYR A 63 -10.13 -15.38 10.33
N TYR A 64 -9.55 -16.52 10.11
CA TYR A 64 -9.89 -17.40 9.01
C TYR A 64 -10.07 -18.84 9.47
N ASN A 65 -11.10 -19.51 8.94
CA ASN A 65 -11.31 -20.94 9.08
C ASN A 65 -11.61 -21.53 7.70
N LYS A 66 -10.96 -22.64 7.38
CA LYS A 66 -11.12 -23.32 6.10
C LYS A 66 -12.36 -24.21 6.05
N ASN A 67 -12.77 -24.78 7.20
CA ASN A 67 -13.87 -25.74 7.27
C ASN A 67 -14.80 -25.48 8.47
N PRO A 68 -16.01 -24.90 8.29
CA PRO A 68 -16.51 -24.30 7.04
C PRO A 68 -15.69 -23.07 6.65
N LYS A 69 -15.58 -22.78 5.36
CA LYS A 69 -14.85 -21.60 4.89
C LYS A 69 -15.53 -20.33 5.39
N HIS A 70 -14.87 -19.66 6.31
CA HIS A 70 -15.35 -18.42 6.93
C HIS A 70 -14.18 -17.51 7.27
N SER A 71 -14.37 -16.21 7.07
CA SER A 71 -13.43 -15.21 7.53
C SER A 71 -14.16 -14.07 8.21
N LYS A 72 -13.53 -13.45 9.19
CA LYS A 72 -14.06 -12.29 9.93
C LYS A 72 -12.92 -11.37 10.28
N GLU A 73 -13.13 -10.09 10.03
CA GLU A 73 -12.28 -9.02 10.52
C GLU A 73 -13.01 -8.27 11.62
N ILE A 74 -12.32 -8.05 12.74
CA ILE A 74 -12.82 -7.27 13.88
C ILE A 74 -11.92 -6.04 13.99
N ILE A 75 -12.47 -4.87 13.70
CA ILE A 75 -11.77 -3.60 13.90
C ILE A 75 -11.82 -3.25 15.38
N GLU A 76 -10.66 -3.25 16.03
CA GLU A 76 -10.53 -2.97 17.47
C GLU A 76 -10.33 -1.48 17.75
N ALA A 77 -9.60 -0.80 16.85
CA ALA A 77 -9.36 0.64 16.99
C ALA A 77 -9.25 1.31 15.62
N THR A 78 -9.76 2.53 15.56
CA THR A 78 -9.60 3.43 14.41
C THR A 78 -9.26 4.83 14.88
N LYS A 79 -8.33 5.47 14.18
CA LYS A 79 -8.00 6.88 14.35
C LYS A 79 -8.07 7.58 13.00
N VAL A 80 -8.78 8.67 12.96
CA VAL A 80 -8.92 9.50 11.76
C VAL A 80 -8.49 10.92 12.12
N ALA A 81 -7.57 11.46 11.35
CA ALA A 81 -7.11 12.85 11.48
C ALA A 81 -7.15 13.53 10.10
N GLY A 82 -7.42 14.82 10.07
CA GLY A 82 -7.46 15.63 8.85
C GLY A 82 -8.82 16.22 8.55
N VAL A 83 -9.04 16.54 7.28
CA VAL A 83 -10.23 17.25 6.81
C VAL A 83 -11.48 16.38 6.93
N LYS A 84 -12.43 16.82 7.76
CA LYS A 84 -13.76 16.20 7.87
C LYS A 84 -14.65 16.69 6.73
N ASN A 85 -14.58 16.05 5.58
CA ASN A 85 -15.47 16.31 4.45
C ASN A 85 -16.15 15.01 4.04
N GLU A 86 -17.49 15.02 3.90
CA GLU A 86 -18.26 13.84 3.52
C GLU A 86 -17.80 13.24 2.19
N SER A 87 -17.38 14.07 1.23
CA SER A 87 -16.86 13.61 -0.06
C SER A 87 -15.53 12.86 0.09
N VAL A 88 -14.67 13.28 1.02
CA VAL A 88 -13.41 12.59 1.34
C VAL A 88 -13.73 11.27 2.04
N SER A 89 -14.65 11.26 2.98
CA SER A 89 -15.05 10.04 3.70
C SER A 89 -15.67 8.99 2.78
N GLN A 90 -16.47 9.41 1.80
CA GLN A 90 -17.07 8.52 0.81
C GLN A 90 -16.01 7.95 -0.14
N PHE A 91 -15.07 8.77 -0.58
CA PHE A 91 -13.94 8.36 -1.41
C PHE A 91 -13.02 7.36 -0.67
N LEU A 92 -12.82 7.57 0.62
CA LEU A 92 -12.01 6.70 1.46
C LEU A 92 -12.71 5.39 1.79
N GLY A 93 -14.05 5.36 1.82
CA GLY A 93 -14.81 4.13 2.02
C GLY A 93 -14.46 3.06 1.00
N ASP A 94 -14.19 3.47 -0.24
CA ASP A 94 -13.75 2.56 -1.31
C ASP A 94 -12.27 2.13 -1.17
N MET A 95 -11.49 2.80 -0.33
CA MET A 95 -10.08 2.51 -0.09
C MET A 95 -9.81 1.64 1.14
N TYR A 96 -10.80 1.45 2.01
CA TYR A 96 -10.71 0.51 3.14
C TYR A 96 -10.70 -0.97 2.69
N GLN A 97 -10.57 -1.23 1.41
CA GLN A 97 -10.41 -2.59 0.91
C GLN A 97 -9.02 -3.11 1.27
N SER A 98 -8.98 -4.26 1.91
CA SER A 98 -7.73 -4.96 2.22
C SER A 98 -6.97 -5.23 0.92
N THR A 99 -5.87 -4.51 0.72
CA THR A 99 -5.02 -4.68 -0.45
C THR A 99 -4.23 -5.98 -0.30
N ASN A 100 -4.64 -7.04 -1.01
CA ASN A 100 -3.90 -8.29 -1.02
C ASN A 100 -3.08 -8.39 -2.31
N ILE A 101 -1.76 -8.24 -2.16
CA ILE A 101 -0.81 -8.30 -3.28
C ILE A 101 -0.69 -9.70 -3.91
N TYR A 102 -1.11 -10.75 -3.21
CA TYR A 102 -1.13 -12.12 -3.74
C TYR A 102 -2.31 -12.40 -4.67
N HIS A 103 -3.29 -11.50 -4.74
CA HIS A 103 -4.34 -11.60 -5.76
C HIS A 103 -3.77 -11.20 -7.12
N ASN A 104 -4.33 -11.75 -8.20
CA ASN A 104 -3.93 -11.38 -9.56
C ASN A 104 -4.12 -9.89 -9.86
N TYR A 105 -5.09 -9.27 -9.19
CA TYR A 105 -5.38 -7.85 -9.33
C TYR A 105 -5.53 -7.18 -7.96
N VAL A 106 -4.95 -6.00 -7.87
CA VAL A 106 -5.10 -5.09 -6.73
C VAL A 106 -6.04 -3.96 -7.15
N SER A 107 -7.16 -3.83 -6.44
CA SER A 107 -8.11 -2.75 -6.69
C SER A 107 -7.67 -1.49 -5.95
N ALA A 108 -7.56 -0.39 -6.67
CA ALA A 108 -7.31 0.93 -6.10
C ALA A 108 -7.94 2.01 -6.99
N PHE A 109 -8.58 3.02 -6.39
CA PHE A 109 -9.18 4.16 -7.09
C PHE A 109 -10.19 3.77 -8.18
N GLY A 110 -10.98 2.73 -7.95
CA GLY A 110 -11.95 2.20 -8.92
C GLY A 110 -11.31 1.53 -10.15
N LYS A 111 -10.02 1.24 -10.11
CA LYS A 111 -9.28 0.53 -11.16
C LYS A 111 -8.65 -0.74 -10.61
N SER A 112 -8.39 -1.69 -11.50
CA SER A 112 -7.73 -2.96 -11.16
C SER A 112 -6.32 -2.96 -11.75
N PHE A 113 -5.33 -3.02 -10.88
CA PHE A 113 -3.91 -3.08 -11.23
C PHE A 113 -3.45 -4.53 -11.22
N VAL A 114 -2.68 -4.93 -12.21
CA VAL A 114 -2.05 -6.26 -12.22
C VAL A 114 -1.04 -6.32 -11.08
N SER A 115 -1.16 -7.31 -10.21
CA SER A 115 -0.17 -7.52 -9.15
C SER A 115 1.16 -8.00 -9.72
N PRO A 116 2.31 -7.60 -9.17
CA PRO A 116 3.59 -8.19 -9.54
C PRO A 116 3.71 -9.67 -9.17
N LEU A 117 2.84 -10.18 -8.28
CA LEU A 117 2.79 -11.60 -7.90
C LEU A 117 1.70 -12.37 -8.65
N SER A 118 1.03 -11.75 -9.63
CA SER A 118 -0.04 -12.41 -10.38
C SER A 118 0.48 -13.55 -11.27
N ASP A 119 -0.40 -14.49 -11.59
CA ASP A 119 -0.13 -15.53 -12.59
C ASP A 119 0.26 -14.92 -13.96
N PHE A 120 -0.19 -13.72 -14.24
CA PHE A 120 0.12 -12.95 -15.44
C PHE A 120 1.33 -12.02 -15.28
N GLY A 121 1.96 -12.02 -14.11
CA GLY A 121 3.10 -11.17 -13.79
C GLY A 121 4.19 -11.18 -14.88
N PRO A 122 4.66 -12.33 -15.37
CA PRO A 122 5.69 -12.39 -16.42
C PRO A 122 5.28 -11.74 -17.75
N LEU A 123 3.99 -11.56 -18.02
CA LEU A 123 3.49 -10.87 -19.21
C LEU A 123 3.48 -9.34 -19.04
N SER A 124 3.28 -8.88 -17.81
CA SER A 124 3.13 -7.45 -17.49
C SER A 124 4.41 -6.83 -16.96
N TYR A 125 5.31 -7.62 -16.36
CA TYR A 125 6.51 -7.13 -15.67
C TYR A 125 7.82 -7.71 -16.24
N LYS A 126 8.89 -6.97 -16.03
CA LYS A 126 10.29 -7.43 -16.05
C LYS A 126 10.78 -7.49 -14.63
N TYR A 127 11.44 -8.59 -14.27
CA TYR A 127 12.01 -8.79 -12.93
C TYR A 127 13.53 -8.80 -13.02
N PHE A 128 14.16 -8.16 -12.03
CA PHE A 128 15.61 -8.03 -11.95
C PHE A 128 16.06 -8.42 -10.56
N LEU A 129 16.96 -9.39 -10.48
CA LEU A 129 17.64 -9.69 -9.22
C LEU A 129 18.67 -8.58 -8.95
N LEU A 130 18.49 -7.85 -7.85
CA LEU A 130 19.35 -6.73 -7.49
C LEU A 130 20.41 -7.13 -6.49
N ASP A 131 20.02 -7.87 -5.43
CA ASP A 131 20.89 -8.15 -4.28
C ASP A 131 20.40 -9.38 -3.51
N SER A 132 21.16 -9.77 -2.49
CA SER A 132 20.78 -10.73 -1.47
C SER A 132 21.29 -10.31 -0.11
N ALA A 133 20.44 -10.40 0.92
CA ALA A 133 20.80 -10.01 2.27
C ALA A 133 20.14 -10.93 3.30
N ILE A 134 20.64 -10.87 4.53
CA ILE A 134 20.00 -11.48 5.69
C ILE A 134 19.19 -10.38 6.39
N LEU A 135 17.87 -10.48 6.31
CA LEU A 135 16.94 -9.57 6.98
C LEU A 135 16.62 -10.09 8.38
N ASP A 136 16.42 -9.16 9.32
CA ASP A 136 16.09 -9.43 10.73
C ASP A 136 17.07 -10.44 11.39
N GLN A 137 18.33 -10.49 10.91
CA GLN A 137 19.37 -11.44 11.35
C GLN A 137 18.97 -12.93 11.22
N LYS A 138 17.91 -13.22 10.49
CA LYS A 138 17.29 -14.56 10.43
C LYS A 138 16.98 -14.99 8.99
N TYR A 139 16.42 -14.11 8.18
CA TYR A 139 15.86 -14.48 6.88
C TYR A 139 16.84 -14.13 5.76
N LYS A 140 17.37 -15.11 5.08
CA LYS A 140 18.12 -14.89 3.86
C LYS A 140 17.16 -14.64 2.71
N CYS A 141 17.23 -13.47 2.10
CA CYS A 141 16.29 -13.01 1.09
C CYS A 141 17.02 -12.51 -0.15
N PHE A 142 16.35 -12.63 -1.29
CA PHE A 142 16.71 -12.01 -2.54
C PHE A 142 15.93 -10.72 -2.74
N LYS A 143 16.62 -9.65 -3.14
CA LYS A 143 16.01 -8.38 -3.53
C LYS A 143 15.69 -8.41 -5.02
N ILE A 144 14.44 -8.29 -5.38
CA ILE A 144 13.95 -8.34 -6.74
C ILE A 144 13.24 -7.05 -7.07
N ALA A 145 13.70 -6.31 -8.09
CA ALA A 145 12.95 -5.21 -8.67
C ALA A 145 11.97 -5.74 -9.73
N PHE A 146 10.81 -5.09 -9.82
CA PHE A 146 9.83 -5.34 -10.87
C PHE A 146 9.42 -4.04 -11.53
N LEU A 147 9.42 -4.02 -12.86
CA LEU A 147 9.10 -2.86 -13.67
C LEU A 147 8.07 -3.23 -14.75
N PRO A 148 7.13 -2.35 -15.07
CA PRO A 148 6.19 -2.56 -16.17
C PRO A 148 6.90 -2.86 -17.49
N ARG A 149 6.37 -3.79 -18.28
CA ARG A 149 6.86 -4.04 -19.64
C ARG A 149 6.43 -2.96 -20.60
N ARG A 150 5.29 -2.33 -20.36
CA ARG A 150 4.70 -1.31 -21.24
C ARG A 150 4.26 -0.11 -20.41
N LYS A 151 4.44 1.07 -20.98
CA LYS A 151 3.98 2.33 -20.40
C LYS A 151 2.45 2.42 -20.45
N GLY A 152 1.86 3.06 -19.45
CA GLY A 152 0.43 3.31 -19.40
C GLY A 152 -0.45 2.12 -19.02
N GLU A 153 0.14 0.94 -18.75
CA GLU A 153 -0.61 -0.18 -18.17
C GLU A 153 -0.92 0.06 -16.70
N LEU A 154 -2.03 -0.50 -16.23
CA LEU A 154 -2.39 -0.46 -14.81
C LEU A 154 -1.56 -1.51 -14.06
N THR A 155 -0.34 -1.13 -13.75
CA THR A 155 0.70 -1.95 -13.14
C THR A 155 1.42 -1.16 -12.06
N PHE A 156 2.24 -1.84 -11.28
CA PHE A 156 3.13 -1.25 -10.29
C PHE A 156 4.58 -1.28 -10.78
N GLU A 157 5.42 -0.48 -10.16
CA GLU A 157 6.87 -0.60 -10.18
C GLU A 157 7.38 -0.61 -8.74
N GLY A 158 8.50 -1.28 -8.49
CA GLY A 158 9.02 -1.35 -7.13
C GLY A 158 9.97 -2.50 -6.89
N GLU A 159 10.11 -2.85 -5.61
CA GLU A 159 11.03 -3.85 -5.14
C GLU A 159 10.37 -4.78 -4.12
N MET A 160 10.88 -6.02 -4.04
CA MET A 160 10.43 -6.98 -3.05
C MET A 160 11.61 -7.82 -2.55
N TRP A 161 11.51 -8.21 -1.27
CA TRP A 161 12.40 -9.17 -0.66
C TRP A 161 11.72 -10.52 -0.59
N VAL A 162 12.32 -11.53 -1.20
CA VAL A 162 11.79 -12.89 -1.32
C VAL A 162 12.67 -13.83 -0.53
N HIS A 163 12.11 -14.57 0.42
CA HIS A 163 12.84 -15.54 1.22
C HIS A 163 13.38 -16.68 0.34
N ASP A 164 14.67 -17.02 0.51
CA ASP A 164 15.42 -17.89 -0.41
C ASP A 164 14.93 -19.36 -0.43
N THR A 165 14.29 -19.82 0.62
CA THR A 165 13.89 -21.22 0.79
C THR A 165 12.39 -21.42 0.54
N THR A 166 11.54 -20.57 1.12
CA THR A 166 10.07 -20.70 1.00
C THR A 166 9.49 -19.93 -0.17
N PHE A 167 10.28 -19.03 -0.79
CA PHE A 167 9.85 -18.06 -1.82
C PHE A 167 8.70 -17.15 -1.39
N ALA A 168 8.46 -17.05 -0.09
CA ALA A 168 7.50 -16.10 0.46
C ALA A 168 8.05 -14.68 0.38
N ILE A 169 7.16 -13.71 0.24
CA ILE A 169 7.52 -12.29 0.30
C ILE A 169 7.75 -11.93 1.76
N LYS A 170 8.93 -11.40 2.08
CA LYS A 170 9.24 -10.81 3.39
C LYS A 170 8.80 -9.34 3.42
N GLU A 171 9.10 -8.63 2.36
CA GLU A 171 8.75 -7.21 2.22
C GLU A 171 8.49 -6.90 0.75
N ILE A 172 7.52 -6.04 0.48
CA ILE A 172 7.27 -5.50 -0.85
C ILE A 172 6.89 -4.04 -0.75
N GLU A 173 7.49 -3.25 -1.62
CA GLU A 173 7.11 -1.87 -1.85
C GLU A 173 6.75 -1.71 -3.33
N ALA A 174 5.50 -1.36 -3.60
CA ALA A 174 4.93 -1.29 -4.93
C ALA A 174 4.28 0.07 -5.15
N THR A 175 4.77 0.83 -6.11
CA THR A 175 4.27 2.15 -6.47
C THR A 175 3.59 2.08 -7.83
N ILE A 176 2.49 2.77 -8.01
CA ILE A 176 1.86 2.90 -9.32
C ILE A 176 2.77 3.78 -10.18
N GLY A 177 3.12 3.27 -11.37
CA GLY A 177 3.98 3.99 -12.29
C GLY A 177 3.41 5.36 -12.68
N ALA A 178 4.28 6.35 -12.83
CA ALA A 178 3.92 7.73 -13.16
C ALA A 178 3.09 7.86 -14.46
N ASP A 179 3.24 6.89 -15.36
CA ASP A 179 2.51 6.83 -16.63
C ASP A 179 1.09 6.25 -16.50
N ALA A 180 0.72 5.69 -15.34
CA ALA A 180 -0.63 5.20 -15.10
C ALA A 180 -1.57 6.40 -14.93
N ASN A 181 -2.49 6.58 -15.87
CA ASN A 181 -3.44 7.68 -15.82
C ASN A 181 -4.51 7.43 -14.74
N ILE A 182 -4.24 7.91 -13.54
CA ILE A 182 -5.14 7.81 -12.37
C ILE A 182 -5.73 9.19 -12.05
N ASN A 183 -6.16 9.91 -13.06
CA ASN A 183 -6.78 11.23 -12.92
C ASN A 183 -5.86 12.21 -12.12
N TRP A 184 -6.32 12.61 -10.94
CA TRP A 184 -5.66 13.62 -10.09
C TRP A 184 -4.67 13.02 -9.07
N ILE A 185 -4.42 11.70 -9.09
CA ILE A 185 -3.47 11.03 -8.19
C ILE A 185 -2.09 10.99 -8.86
N ASN A 186 -1.10 11.58 -8.21
CA ASN A 186 0.28 11.64 -8.72
C ASN A 186 1.09 10.38 -8.39
N GLY A 187 0.70 9.64 -7.36
CA GLY A 187 1.36 8.41 -6.96
C GLY A 187 0.56 7.66 -5.90
N PHE A 188 0.76 6.37 -5.83
CA PHE A 188 0.23 5.51 -4.80
C PHE A 188 1.22 4.39 -4.54
N THR A 189 1.63 4.24 -3.30
CA THR A 189 2.58 3.22 -2.87
C THR A 189 1.93 2.30 -1.86
N VAL A 190 2.11 1.01 -2.07
CA VAL A 190 1.73 -0.05 -1.13
C VAL A 190 3.01 -0.64 -0.56
N LYS A 191 3.09 -0.69 0.76
CA LYS A 191 4.19 -1.35 1.46
C LYS A 191 3.62 -2.42 2.39
N HIS A 192 4.05 -3.65 2.18
CA HIS A 192 3.69 -4.78 3.04
C HIS A 192 4.94 -5.44 3.57
N THR A 193 4.89 -5.82 4.85
CA THR A 193 5.92 -6.60 5.52
C THR A 193 5.25 -7.81 6.14
N TYR A 194 5.87 -8.97 5.97
CA TYR A 194 5.36 -10.26 6.46
C TYR A 194 6.41 -10.89 7.38
N ASP A 195 5.94 -11.55 8.41
CA ASP A 195 6.77 -12.32 9.30
C ASP A 195 6.40 -13.81 9.26
N GLN A 196 7.40 -14.64 9.50
CA GLN A 196 7.18 -16.07 9.59
C GLN A 196 6.53 -16.40 10.95
N ALA A 197 5.30 -16.88 10.89
CA ALA A 197 4.64 -17.50 12.03
C ALA A 197 5.13 -18.94 12.23
N GLU A 198 4.56 -19.65 13.17
CA GLU A 198 4.84 -21.09 13.38
C GLU A 198 4.62 -21.89 12.10
N ASP A 199 5.36 -23.00 11.92
CA ASP A 199 5.24 -23.94 10.80
C ASP A 199 5.51 -23.38 9.38
N GLU A 200 6.46 -22.46 9.24
CA GLU A 200 6.89 -21.90 7.94
C GLU A 200 5.80 -21.11 7.18
N VAL A 201 4.75 -20.67 7.86
CA VAL A 201 3.70 -19.82 7.28
C VAL A 201 4.09 -18.35 7.43
N TRP A 202 3.95 -17.59 6.37
CA TRP A 202 4.19 -16.15 6.34
C TRP A 202 2.86 -15.39 6.41
N MET A 203 2.77 -14.43 7.33
CA MET A 203 1.60 -13.58 7.58
C MET A 203 1.99 -12.12 7.73
#